data_61007a4d203622e735eeadd98fc40482
#
_entry.id   61007a4d203622e735eeadd98fc40482
#
_cell.length_a   1.000
_cell.length_b   1.000
_cell.length_c   1.000
_cell.angle_alpha   90.00
_cell.angle_beta   90.00
_cell.angle_gamma   90.00
#
_symmetry.space_group_name_H-M   'P 1'
#
loop_
_entity.id
_entity.type
_entity.pdbx_description
1 polymer ?
#
loop_
_entity_poly.entity_id
_entity_poly.type
_entity_poly.pdbx_seq_one_letter_code
_entity_poly.pdbx_strand_id
1 'polypeptide(L)'
;AKVQHTYYDQGMDFSELGSTNRLKITSNKSMISPSINWVDDDGLSAKFELGWGKETMRQFADKNYIRTLTFTFGEDENEWINWQAKYELSNTDYKDRDAKNGSGEVTSGRVKIRKNGASILLSPQKEYLWTKGTKLKAGYVKARNSDGGYYDYQRWKFSLDKKIQAEPWESDFSAGYNSTHYSERLIGPNSLFSKDGWNLNLRITRNINPHWKTFIKWAREEDRSNDPEYSYLSNFWSLGLSWEK
;
A
#
# COMPACT_ATOMS: atom_id res chain seq x y z
N ALA A 1 -13.11 17.51 -9.06
CA ALA A 1 -11.81 17.06 -9.58
C ALA A 1 -10.73 17.24 -8.51
N LYS A 2 -9.87 16.24 -8.34
CA LYS A 2 -8.73 16.30 -7.42
C LYS A 2 -7.44 16.43 -8.23
N VAL A 3 -6.61 17.41 -7.89
CA VAL A 3 -5.23 17.51 -8.36
C VAL A 3 -4.31 17.15 -7.20
N GLN A 4 -3.42 16.21 -7.41
CA GLN A 4 -2.48 15.75 -6.39
C GLN A 4 -1.06 15.80 -6.93
N HIS A 5 -0.16 16.43 -6.19
CA HIS A 5 1.27 16.33 -6.37
C HIS A 5 1.88 15.70 -5.12
N THR A 6 2.69 14.65 -5.30
CA THR A 6 3.35 13.96 -4.20
C THR A 6 4.84 13.89 -4.49
N TYR A 7 5.62 14.39 -3.56
CA TYR A 7 7.05 14.19 -3.52
C TYR A 7 7.38 13.10 -2.50
N TYR A 8 8.16 12.12 -2.90
CA TYR A 8 8.61 11.04 -2.04
C TYR A 8 10.13 11.01 -2.03
N ASP A 9 10.71 11.01 -0.84
CA ASP A 9 12.14 10.92 -0.62
C ASP A 9 12.38 9.89 0.49
N GLN A 10 12.94 8.75 0.14
CA GLN A 10 13.29 7.69 1.07
C GLN A 10 14.76 7.35 0.93
N GLY A 11 15.51 7.41 2.05
CA GLY A 11 16.86 6.89 2.14
C GLY A 11 16.85 5.51 2.82
N MET A 12 17.53 4.55 2.24
CA MET A 12 17.86 3.29 2.89
C MET A 12 19.39 3.19 3.01
N ASP A 13 19.89 2.92 4.21
CA ASP A 13 21.30 2.68 4.44
C ASP A 13 21.55 1.16 4.41
N PHE A 14 22.40 0.72 3.48
CA PHE A 14 22.86 -0.66 3.40
C PHE A 14 24.28 -0.75 3.91
N SER A 15 24.55 -1.66 4.83
CA SER A 15 25.92 -2.02 5.22
C SER A 15 26.28 -3.36 4.57
N GLU A 16 27.08 -3.34 3.54
CA GLU A 16 27.75 -4.52 3.01
C GLU A 16 29.24 -4.44 3.35
N LEU A 17 29.74 -5.45 4.09
CA LEU A 17 31.18 -5.74 4.31
C LEU A 17 32.06 -4.49 4.42
N GLY A 18 31.77 -3.61 5.38
CA GLY A 18 32.64 -2.48 5.72
C GLY A 18 32.43 -1.20 4.92
N SER A 19 31.48 -1.12 4.01
CA SER A 19 31.05 0.11 3.36
C SER A 19 29.57 0.39 3.61
N THR A 20 29.26 1.64 4.01
CA THR A 20 27.87 2.10 4.15
C THR A 20 27.43 2.71 2.83
N ASN A 21 26.60 2.00 2.08
CA ASN A 21 25.99 2.53 0.86
C ASN A 21 24.60 3.06 1.19
N ARG A 22 24.31 4.29 0.81
CA ARG A 22 23.01 4.92 0.98
C ARG A 22 22.24 4.89 -0.33
N LEU A 23 21.16 4.11 -0.39
CA LEU A 23 20.20 4.19 -1.50
C LEU A 23 19.15 5.26 -1.19
N LYS A 24 19.13 6.31 -1.98
CA LYS A 24 18.13 7.38 -1.88
C LYS A 24 17.13 7.24 -3.03
N ILE A 25 15.88 6.87 -2.72
CA ILE A 25 14.80 6.80 -3.71
C ILE A 25 14.00 8.08 -3.66
N THR A 26 14.04 8.86 -4.74
CA THR A 26 13.21 10.06 -4.89
C THR A 26 12.25 9.90 -6.04
N SER A 27 10.98 10.14 -5.80
CA SER A 27 9.97 10.19 -6.86
C SER A 27 9.11 11.44 -6.80
N ASN A 28 8.77 11.97 -7.97
CA ASN A 28 7.78 13.01 -8.15
C ASN A 28 6.58 12.44 -8.89
N LYS A 29 5.43 12.46 -8.26
CA LYS A 29 4.18 11.99 -8.86
C LYS A 29 3.16 13.12 -8.94
N SER A 30 2.63 13.37 -10.13
CA SER A 30 1.53 14.29 -10.35
C SER A 30 0.36 13.55 -10.95
N MET A 31 -0.83 13.73 -10.39
CA MET A 31 -2.06 13.09 -10.87
C MET A 31 -3.22 14.09 -10.91
N ILE A 32 -4.08 13.94 -11.89
CA ILE A 32 -5.38 14.59 -11.98
C ILE A 32 -6.44 13.49 -11.96
N SER A 33 -7.40 13.61 -11.05
CA SER A 33 -8.43 12.58 -10.84
C SER A 33 -9.81 13.23 -10.74
N PRO A 34 -10.50 13.46 -11.87
CA PRO A 34 -11.92 13.80 -11.83
C PRO A 34 -12.75 12.62 -11.31
N SER A 35 -13.78 12.94 -10.53
CA SER A 35 -14.68 11.93 -9.99
C SER A 35 -16.11 12.42 -10.00
N ILE A 36 -17.04 11.46 -10.10
CA ILE A 36 -18.47 11.64 -9.92
C ILE A 36 -18.86 10.80 -8.70
N ASN A 37 -19.56 11.41 -7.76
CA ASN A 37 -20.08 10.76 -6.57
C ASN A 37 -21.62 10.84 -6.61
N TRP A 38 -22.24 9.76 -6.26
CA TRP A 38 -23.65 9.66 -5.96
C TRP A 38 -23.80 9.14 -4.53
N VAL A 39 -24.71 9.73 -3.78
CA VAL A 39 -25.07 9.33 -2.41
C VAL A 39 -26.59 9.45 -2.31
N ASP A 40 -27.25 8.46 -1.75
CA ASP A 40 -28.67 8.52 -1.42
C ASP A 40 -28.91 8.91 0.04
N ASP A 41 -30.20 9.04 0.39
CA ASP A 41 -30.62 9.46 1.74
C ASP A 41 -30.38 8.37 2.79
N ASP A 42 -30.16 7.12 2.38
CA ASP A 42 -29.88 5.97 3.27
C ASP A 42 -28.37 5.72 3.47
N GLY A 43 -27.52 6.62 2.95
CA GLY A 43 -26.07 6.53 3.08
C GLY A 43 -25.39 5.56 2.10
N LEU A 44 -26.15 5.00 1.14
CA LEU A 44 -25.58 4.23 0.05
C LEU A 44 -24.85 5.16 -0.92
N SER A 45 -23.63 4.82 -1.28
CA SER A 45 -22.78 5.68 -2.11
C SER A 45 -22.14 4.93 -3.26
N ALA A 46 -21.99 5.62 -4.39
CA ALA A 46 -21.25 5.14 -5.54
C ALA A 46 -20.31 6.24 -6.04
N LYS A 47 -19.03 5.91 -6.23
CA LYS A 47 -18.04 6.82 -6.75
C LYS A 47 -17.35 6.22 -7.97
N PHE A 48 -17.27 7.00 -9.02
CA PHE A 48 -16.50 6.73 -10.21
C PHE A 48 -15.35 7.75 -10.32
N GLU A 49 -14.13 7.28 -10.52
CA GLU A 49 -12.95 8.15 -10.61
C GLU A 49 -12.05 7.71 -11.76
N LEU A 50 -11.67 8.67 -12.59
CA LEU A 50 -10.65 8.51 -13.63
C LEU A 50 -9.39 9.24 -13.17
N GLY A 51 -8.22 8.60 -13.32
CA GLY A 51 -6.94 9.20 -12.96
C GLY A 51 -5.95 9.18 -14.12
N TRP A 52 -5.27 10.30 -14.31
CA TRP A 52 -4.13 10.41 -15.22
C TRP A 52 -2.96 11.02 -14.46
N GLY A 53 -1.80 10.41 -14.57
CA GLY A 53 -0.63 10.89 -13.87
C GLY A 53 0.67 10.54 -14.55
N LYS A 54 1.70 11.23 -14.05
CA LYS A 54 3.09 10.98 -14.40
C LYS A 54 3.89 10.86 -13.11
N GLU A 55 4.77 9.88 -13.07
CA GLU A 55 5.75 9.71 -12.02
C GLU A 55 7.15 9.73 -12.62
N THR A 56 8.09 10.35 -11.93
CA THR A 56 9.50 10.38 -12.33
C THR A 56 10.32 9.93 -11.14
N MET A 57 11.07 8.85 -11.31
CA MET A 57 12.02 8.33 -10.32
C MET A 57 13.43 8.76 -10.72
N ARG A 58 14.04 9.66 -9.92
CA ARG A 58 15.32 10.29 -10.30
C ARG A 58 16.49 9.32 -10.39
N GLN A 59 16.55 8.31 -9.54
CA GLN A 59 17.68 7.39 -9.49
C GLN A 59 17.76 6.40 -10.63
N PHE A 60 16.61 6.05 -11.18
CA PHE A 60 16.52 5.08 -12.29
C PHE A 60 16.31 5.77 -13.63
N ALA A 61 16.31 7.12 -13.65
CA ALA A 61 15.90 7.93 -14.81
C ALA A 61 14.54 7.49 -15.39
N ASP A 62 13.71 6.81 -14.57
CA ASP A 62 12.51 6.11 -14.99
C ASP A 62 11.31 7.08 -14.98
N LYS A 63 10.60 7.14 -16.09
CA LYS A 63 9.39 7.95 -16.26
C LYS A 63 8.21 7.04 -16.52
N ASN A 64 7.19 7.14 -15.68
CA ASN A 64 5.97 6.34 -15.81
C ASN A 64 4.79 7.23 -16.13
N TYR A 65 3.90 6.74 -16.99
CA TYR A 65 2.56 7.27 -17.18
C TYR A 65 1.56 6.34 -16.53
N ILE A 66 0.71 6.90 -15.69
CA ILE A 66 -0.26 6.15 -14.88
C ILE A 66 -1.66 6.56 -15.33
N ARG A 67 -2.50 5.58 -15.63
CA ARG A 67 -3.93 5.76 -15.89
C ARG A 67 -4.68 4.85 -14.95
N THR A 68 -5.66 5.38 -14.25
CA THR A 68 -6.48 4.62 -13.32
C THR A 68 -7.96 4.82 -13.62
N LEU A 69 -8.72 3.78 -13.39
CA LEU A 69 -10.17 3.79 -13.35
C LEU A 69 -10.55 3.13 -12.04
N THR A 70 -11.28 3.85 -11.21
CA THR A 70 -11.71 3.35 -9.90
C THR A 70 -13.22 3.45 -9.79
N PHE A 71 -13.82 2.37 -9.37
CA PHE A 71 -15.22 2.30 -8.95
C PHE A 71 -15.27 1.93 -7.48
N THR A 72 -16.00 2.71 -6.69
CA THR A 72 -16.21 2.47 -5.26
C THR A 72 -17.70 2.47 -4.99
N PHE A 73 -18.17 1.49 -4.24
CA PHE A 73 -19.54 1.35 -3.83
C PHE A 73 -19.57 0.97 -2.36
N GLY A 74 -20.46 1.57 -1.56
CA GLY A 74 -20.50 1.32 -0.13
C GLY A 74 -21.66 1.99 0.57
N GLU A 75 -21.76 1.71 1.85
CA GLU A 75 -22.75 2.24 2.77
C GLU A 75 -22.05 2.72 4.03
N ASP A 76 -22.19 4.00 4.35
CA ASP A 76 -21.46 4.66 5.44
C ASP A 76 -22.35 5.01 6.65
N GLU A 77 -23.68 4.85 6.56
CA GLU A 77 -24.64 5.18 7.60
C GLU A 77 -25.37 3.97 8.19
N ASN A 78 -24.84 2.75 7.97
CA ASN A 78 -25.42 1.54 8.52
C ASN A 78 -25.15 1.43 10.04
N GLU A 79 -26.20 1.14 10.79
CA GLU A 79 -26.13 1.01 12.26
C GLU A 79 -25.23 -0.13 12.74
N TRP A 80 -25.01 -1.15 11.92
CA TRP A 80 -24.28 -2.36 12.29
C TRP A 80 -22.85 -2.38 11.75
N ILE A 81 -22.71 -2.11 10.47
CA ILE A 81 -21.46 -2.23 9.77
C ILE A 81 -21.44 -1.35 8.52
N ASN A 82 -20.54 -0.37 8.51
CA ASN A 82 -20.25 0.37 7.28
C ASN A 82 -19.33 -0.49 6.41
N TRP A 83 -19.60 -0.50 5.13
CA TRP A 83 -18.83 -1.28 4.19
C TRP A 83 -18.54 -0.52 2.90
N GLN A 84 -17.41 -0.86 2.29
CA GLN A 84 -17.03 -0.27 1.02
C GLN A 84 -16.37 -1.33 0.14
N ALA A 85 -16.89 -1.53 -1.05
CA ALA A 85 -16.27 -2.33 -2.10
C ALA A 85 -15.59 -1.41 -3.11
N LYS A 86 -14.35 -1.71 -3.48
CA LYS A 86 -13.59 -0.94 -4.46
C LYS A 86 -13.07 -1.86 -5.55
N TYR A 87 -13.23 -1.44 -6.80
CA TYR A 87 -12.57 -2.04 -7.96
C TYR A 87 -11.68 -1.01 -8.64
N GLU A 88 -10.47 -1.39 -8.98
CA GLU A 88 -9.47 -0.51 -9.59
C GLU A 88 -8.81 -1.19 -10.79
N LEU A 89 -8.80 -0.49 -11.91
CA LEU A 89 -7.97 -0.79 -13.07
C LEU A 89 -6.87 0.26 -13.14
N SER A 90 -5.62 -0.17 -13.29
CA SER A 90 -4.52 0.76 -13.54
C SER A 90 -3.61 0.25 -14.63
N ASN A 91 -3.19 1.16 -15.50
CA ASN A 91 -2.17 0.92 -16.50
C ASN A 91 -0.99 1.84 -16.20
N THR A 92 0.21 1.27 -16.12
CA THR A 92 1.45 2.00 -15.90
C THR A 92 2.42 1.68 -17.03
N ASP A 93 2.75 2.67 -17.83
CA ASP A 93 3.68 2.57 -18.95
C ASP A 93 5.04 3.15 -18.51
N TYR A 94 6.07 2.32 -18.45
CA TYR A 94 7.45 2.71 -18.13
C TYR A 94 8.21 3.01 -19.42
N LYS A 95 8.78 4.21 -19.55
CA LYS A 95 9.47 4.61 -20.76
C LYS A 95 10.90 4.06 -20.88
N ASP A 96 11.56 3.99 -19.76
CA ASP A 96 13.00 3.75 -19.71
C ASP A 96 13.36 2.38 -19.10
N ARG A 97 12.34 1.54 -18.83
CA ARG A 97 12.52 0.19 -18.28
C ARG A 97 12.25 -0.87 -19.32
N ASP A 98 13.27 -1.67 -19.61
CA ASP A 98 13.13 -2.82 -20.50
C ASP A 98 12.31 -3.93 -19.86
N ALA A 99 11.46 -4.57 -20.66
CA ALA A 99 10.72 -5.74 -20.23
C ALA A 99 11.67 -6.94 -20.08
N LYS A 100 11.28 -7.88 -19.22
CA LYS A 100 12.06 -9.11 -18.95
C LYS A 100 11.15 -10.31 -19.04
N ASN A 101 11.70 -11.42 -19.57
CA ASN A 101 11.02 -12.71 -19.51
C ASN A 101 11.06 -13.32 -18.10
N GLY A 102 10.45 -14.49 -17.89
CA GLY A 102 10.41 -15.15 -16.59
C GLY A 102 11.77 -15.45 -15.98
N SER A 103 12.79 -15.68 -16.80
CA SER A 103 14.19 -15.91 -16.38
C SER A 103 14.95 -14.61 -16.05
N GLY A 104 14.32 -13.44 -16.23
CA GLY A 104 14.95 -12.14 -15.98
C GLY A 104 15.77 -11.58 -17.13
N GLU A 105 15.80 -12.23 -18.28
CA GLU A 105 16.48 -11.76 -19.49
C GLU A 105 15.70 -10.62 -20.13
N VAL A 106 16.41 -9.60 -20.59
CA VAL A 106 15.82 -8.43 -21.25
C VAL A 106 15.21 -8.83 -22.59
N THR A 107 13.97 -8.41 -22.82
CA THR A 107 13.26 -8.56 -24.09
C THR A 107 13.27 -7.25 -24.88
N SER A 108 12.85 -7.28 -26.12
CA SER A 108 12.79 -6.08 -26.99
C SER A 108 11.70 -5.07 -26.60
N GLY A 109 10.83 -5.43 -25.66
CA GLY A 109 9.70 -4.61 -25.22
C GLY A 109 10.03 -3.67 -24.07
N ARG A 110 9.09 -2.77 -23.77
CA ARG A 110 9.11 -1.90 -22.58
C ARG A 110 8.13 -2.43 -21.53
N VAL A 111 8.42 -2.14 -20.25
CA VAL A 111 7.51 -2.53 -19.17
C VAL A 111 6.21 -1.75 -19.25
N LYS A 112 5.10 -2.48 -19.42
CA LYS A 112 3.74 -1.96 -19.35
C LYS A 112 2.95 -2.83 -18.39
N ILE A 113 2.61 -2.32 -17.22
CA ILE A 113 1.94 -3.08 -16.19
C ILE A 113 0.47 -2.69 -16.14
N ARG A 114 -0.40 -3.66 -16.39
CA ARG A 114 -1.84 -3.55 -16.15
C ARG A 114 -2.19 -4.25 -14.84
N LYS A 115 -2.82 -3.52 -13.92
CA LYS A 115 -3.29 -4.07 -12.65
C LYS A 115 -4.81 -4.01 -12.58
N ASN A 116 -5.40 -5.12 -12.14
CA ASN A 116 -6.80 -5.23 -11.77
C ASN A 116 -6.83 -5.51 -10.28
N GLY A 117 -7.50 -4.66 -9.52
CA GLY A 117 -7.60 -4.80 -8.07
C GLY A 117 -9.05 -4.75 -7.61
N ALA A 118 -9.38 -5.60 -6.64
CA ALA A 118 -10.64 -5.54 -5.92
C ALA A 118 -10.35 -5.53 -4.42
N SER A 119 -11.12 -4.77 -3.65
CA SER A 119 -11.01 -4.79 -2.19
C SER A 119 -12.35 -4.51 -1.54
N ILE A 120 -12.53 -5.03 -0.33
CA ILE A 120 -13.63 -4.74 0.56
C ILE A 120 -13.07 -4.19 1.86
N LEU A 121 -13.70 -3.15 2.38
CA LEU A 121 -13.47 -2.57 3.70
C LEU A 121 -14.73 -2.75 4.53
N LEU A 122 -14.58 -3.23 5.74
CA LEU A 122 -15.66 -3.39 6.72
C LEU A 122 -15.31 -2.60 7.97
N SER A 123 -16.25 -1.80 8.46
CA SER A 123 -16.10 -0.97 9.66
C SER A 123 -17.30 -1.19 10.58
N PRO A 124 -17.21 -2.11 11.54
CA PRO A 124 -18.27 -2.34 12.51
C PRO A 124 -18.61 -1.08 13.30
N GLN A 125 -19.90 -0.76 13.45
CA GLN A 125 -20.40 0.45 14.10
C GLN A 125 -20.91 0.21 15.53
N LYS A 126 -21.38 -1.01 15.84
CA LYS A 126 -21.87 -1.34 17.17
C LYS A 126 -20.82 -1.14 18.26
N GLU A 127 -21.24 -0.49 19.32
CA GLU A 127 -20.41 -0.07 20.47
C GLU A 127 -20.02 -1.21 21.43
N TYR A 128 -19.57 -2.35 20.91
CA TYR A 128 -18.81 -3.26 21.75
C TYR A 128 -17.36 -2.78 21.84
N LEU A 129 -16.74 -2.85 23.02
CA LEU A 129 -15.37 -2.37 23.30
C LEU A 129 -14.33 -2.86 22.26
N TRP A 130 -14.56 -3.98 21.63
CA TRP A 130 -13.65 -4.58 20.66
C TRP A 130 -14.03 -4.31 19.18
N THR A 131 -15.23 -3.78 18.87
CA THR A 131 -15.66 -3.49 17.49
C THR A 131 -15.52 -2.01 17.14
N LYS A 132 -15.79 -1.09 18.07
CA LYS A 132 -15.66 0.36 17.84
C LYS A 132 -14.24 0.74 17.42
N GLY A 133 -14.12 1.49 16.33
CA GLY A 133 -12.84 1.91 15.77
C GLY A 133 -12.03 0.79 15.11
N THR A 134 -12.67 -0.35 14.81
CA THR A 134 -12.05 -1.45 14.05
C THR A 134 -12.36 -1.29 12.56
N LYS A 135 -11.34 -1.50 11.71
CA LYS A 135 -11.49 -1.58 10.26
C LYS A 135 -10.82 -2.84 9.75
N LEU A 136 -11.54 -3.61 8.97
CA LEU A 136 -11.05 -4.83 8.33
C LEU A 136 -11.02 -4.60 6.82
N LYS A 137 -9.91 -4.90 6.19
CA LYS A 137 -9.80 -4.79 4.73
C LYS A 137 -9.24 -6.07 4.15
N ALA A 138 -9.89 -6.56 3.11
CA ALA A 138 -9.39 -7.63 2.26
C ALA A 138 -9.26 -7.11 0.84
N GLY A 139 -8.23 -7.52 0.12
CA GLY A 139 -8.01 -7.09 -1.25
C GLY A 139 -7.24 -8.12 -2.07
N TYR A 140 -7.50 -8.10 -3.35
CA TYR A 140 -6.82 -8.90 -4.35
C TYR A 140 -6.36 -8.01 -5.50
N VAL A 141 -5.14 -8.23 -5.98
CA VAL A 141 -4.57 -7.52 -7.12
C VAL A 141 -3.94 -8.54 -8.06
N LYS A 142 -4.27 -8.44 -9.34
CA LYS A 142 -3.59 -9.15 -10.41
C LYS A 142 -2.88 -8.14 -11.30
N ALA A 143 -1.56 -8.30 -11.45
CA ALA A 143 -0.74 -7.51 -12.34
C ALA A 143 -0.30 -8.34 -13.52
N ARG A 144 -0.28 -7.75 -14.71
CA ARG A 144 0.24 -8.33 -15.94
C ARG A 144 1.11 -7.33 -16.66
N ASN A 145 2.26 -7.78 -17.13
CA ASN A 145 3.13 -7.04 -18.04
C ASN A 145 2.86 -7.51 -19.48
N SER A 146 2.70 -6.60 -20.41
CA SER A 146 2.42 -6.95 -21.82
C SER A 146 3.58 -7.66 -22.52
N ASP A 147 4.82 -7.42 -22.06
CA ASP A 147 6.02 -7.83 -22.77
C ASP A 147 6.98 -8.57 -21.82
N GLY A 148 6.76 -9.89 -21.57
CA GLY A 148 7.77 -10.75 -20.97
C GLY A 148 7.47 -11.38 -19.59
N GLY A 149 6.36 -11.08 -18.94
CA GLY A 149 5.86 -11.85 -17.76
C GLY A 149 6.61 -11.72 -16.43
N TYR A 150 7.86 -11.24 -16.38
CA TYR A 150 8.66 -11.14 -15.14
C TYR A 150 7.96 -10.38 -14.01
N TYR A 151 7.14 -9.39 -14.34
CA TYR A 151 6.38 -8.56 -13.41
C TYR A 151 4.93 -9.02 -13.24
N ASP A 152 4.57 -10.19 -13.76
CA ASP A 152 3.23 -10.76 -13.62
C ASP A 152 3.08 -11.37 -12.23
N TYR A 153 2.10 -10.89 -11.47
CA TYR A 153 1.85 -11.42 -10.14
C TYR A 153 0.38 -11.34 -9.74
N GLN A 154 0.04 -12.17 -8.77
CA GLN A 154 -1.20 -12.11 -8.01
C GLN A 154 -0.85 -11.80 -6.56
N ARG A 155 -1.64 -10.93 -5.91
CA ARG A 155 -1.41 -10.54 -4.52
C ARG A 155 -2.71 -10.46 -3.74
N TRP A 156 -2.75 -11.18 -2.64
CA TRP A 156 -3.73 -11.01 -1.60
C TRP A 156 -3.22 -10.04 -0.53
N LYS A 157 -4.13 -9.23 0.01
CA LYS A 157 -3.83 -8.30 1.11
C LYS A 157 -4.95 -8.37 2.13
N PHE A 158 -4.57 -8.45 3.39
CA PHE A 158 -5.48 -8.36 4.53
C PHE A 158 -4.94 -7.32 5.49
N SER A 159 -5.79 -6.47 6.04
CA SER A 159 -5.41 -5.58 7.13
C SER A 159 -6.50 -5.44 8.16
N LEU A 160 -6.06 -5.25 9.39
CA LEU A 160 -6.85 -4.94 10.56
C LEU A 160 -6.28 -3.65 11.14
N ASP A 161 -7.11 -2.62 11.24
CA ASP A 161 -6.79 -1.40 11.97
C ASP A 161 -7.72 -1.29 13.16
N LYS A 162 -7.19 -0.92 14.32
CA LYS A 162 -7.93 -0.75 15.57
C LYS A 162 -7.50 0.53 16.26
N LYS A 163 -8.45 1.41 16.52
CA LYS A 163 -8.26 2.59 17.34
C LYS A 163 -9.05 2.47 18.64
N ILE A 164 -8.38 2.67 19.75
CA ILE A 164 -8.98 2.68 21.09
C ILE A 164 -8.73 4.07 21.71
N GLN A 165 -9.78 4.70 22.18
CA GLN A 165 -9.72 5.97 22.88
C GLN A 165 -10.29 5.79 24.29
N ALA A 166 -9.44 5.97 25.30
CA ALA A 166 -9.78 5.86 26.71
C ALA A 166 -8.96 6.91 27.45
N GLU A 167 -9.52 8.10 27.61
CA GLU A 167 -8.81 9.24 28.22
C GLU A 167 -8.11 8.86 29.53
N PRO A 168 -6.84 9.27 29.74
CA PRO A 168 -6.02 10.13 28.86
C PRO A 168 -5.23 9.38 27.79
N TRP A 169 -5.58 8.13 27.49
CA TRP A 169 -4.85 7.24 26.60
C TRP A 169 -5.53 7.06 25.25
N GLU A 170 -4.74 7.02 24.21
CA GLU A 170 -5.12 6.60 22.86
C GLU A 170 -4.19 5.48 22.39
N SER A 171 -4.74 4.47 21.74
CA SER A 171 -3.96 3.38 21.18
C SER A 171 -4.39 3.12 19.74
N ASP A 172 -3.43 3.11 18.83
CA ASP A 172 -3.60 2.74 17.43
C ASP A 172 -2.84 1.45 17.17
N PHE A 173 -3.53 0.43 16.75
CA PHE A 173 -2.96 -0.84 16.34
C PHE A 173 -3.28 -1.10 14.87
N SER A 174 -2.31 -1.53 14.09
CA SER A 174 -2.54 -2.06 12.76
C SER A 174 -1.74 -3.33 12.50
N ALA A 175 -2.38 -4.28 11.85
CA ALA A 175 -1.77 -5.52 11.39
C ALA A 175 -2.10 -5.70 9.91
N GLY A 176 -1.12 -6.10 9.11
CA GLY A 176 -1.30 -6.39 7.71
C GLY A 176 -0.59 -7.68 7.31
N TYR A 177 -1.17 -8.36 6.35
CA TYR A 177 -0.59 -9.52 5.69
C TYR A 177 -0.74 -9.36 4.18
N ASN A 178 0.30 -9.72 3.45
CA ASN A 178 0.22 -9.82 2.01
C ASN A 178 0.91 -11.09 1.53
N SER A 179 0.31 -11.74 0.54
CA SER A 179 0.89 -12.90 -0.13
C SER A 179 0.95 -12.61 -1.62
N THR A 180 2.12 -12.73 -2.20
CA THR A 180 2.40 -12.41 -3.61
C THR A 180 3.01 -13.62 -4.30
N HIS A 181 2.37 -14.04 -5.38
CA HIS A 181 2.83 -15.14 -6.24
C HIS A 181 3.07 -14.60 -7.64
N TYR A 182 4.26 -14.80 -8.16
CA TYR A 182 4.61 -14.43 -9.53
C TYR A 182 4.29 -15.57 -10.47
N SER A 183 3.67 -15.23 -11.60
CA SER A 183 3.19 -16.25 -12.56
C SER A 183 4.29 -16.81 -13.45
N GLU A 184 5.35 -16.02 -13.70
CA GLU A 184 6.39 -16.37 -14.67
C GLU A 184 7.81 -16.08 -14.17
N ARG A 185 7.98 -15.30 -13.10
CA ARG A 185 9.29 -15.02 -12.54
C ARG A 185 9.88 -16.26 -11.89
N LEU A 186 11.01 -16.72 -12.42
CA LEU A 186 11.72 -17.90 -11.94
C LEU A 186 12.81 -17.53 -10.92
N ILE A 187 13.00 -18.45 -9.96
CA ILE A 187 14.16 -18.50 -9.08
C ILE A 187 14.81 -19.86 -9.35
N GLY A 188 15.99 -19.84 -9.98
CA GLY A 188 16.61 -21.06 -10.43
C GLY A 188 15.78 -21.76 -11.54
N PRO A 189 16.05 -23.04 -11.83
CA PRO A 189 15.55 -23.66 -13.06
C PRO A 189 14.05 -23.98 -13.06
N ASN A 190 13.37 -24.16 -11.91
CA ASN A 190 11.99 -24.65 -11.90
C ASN A 190 11.11 -24.10 -10.76
N SER A 191 11.50 -23.04 -10.07
CA SER A 191 10.74 -22.49 -8.94
C SER A 191 10.24 -21.09 -9.27
N LEU A 192 8.93 -20.87 -9.13
CA LEU A 192 8.34 -19.54 -9.28
C LEU A 192 8.59 -18.71 -8.00
N PHE A 193 8.86 -17.42 -8.22
CA PHE A 193 9.05 -16.49 -7.12
C PHE A 193 7.76 -16.26 -6.32
N SER A 194 7.85 -16.35 -5.01
CA SER A 194 6.77 -16.01 -4.08
C SER A 194 7.28 -15.25 -2.86
N LYS A 195 6.42 -14.42 -2.30
CA LYS A 195 6.73 -13.58 -1.16
C LYS A 195 5.52 -13.36 -0.28
N ASP A 196 5.68 -13.59 1.02
CA ASP A 196 4.70 -13.30 2.06
C ASP A 196 5.23 -12.19 2.96
N GLY A 197 4.39 -11.22 3.29
CA GLY A 197 4.78 -10.11 4.13
C GLY A 197 3.81 -9.88 5.27
N TRP A 198 4.35 -9.54 6.45
CA TRP A 198 3.63 -9.12 7.64
C TRP A 198 4.08 -7.74 8.06
N ASN A 199 3.15 -6.91 8.46
CA ASN A 199 3.43 -5.64 9.11
C ASN A 199 2.56 -5.49 10.36
N LEU A 200 3.19 -5.10 11.46
CA LEU A 200 2.53 -4.82 12.72
C LEU A 200 2.95 -3.42 13.17
N ASN A 201 2.00 -2.61 13.59
CA ASN A 201 2.26 -1.30 14.15
C ASN A 201 1.42 -1.13 15.41
N LEU A 202 2.03 -0.60 16.44
CA LEU A 202 1.39 -0.21 17.69
C LEU A 202 1.87 1.18 18.05
N ARG A 203 0.95 2.10 18.29
CA ARG A 203 1.22 3.41 18.87
C ARG A 203 0.34 3.60 20.10
N ILE A 204 0.95 3.93 21.22
CA ILE A 204 0.26 4.32 22.45
C ILE A 204 0.60 5.77 22.70
N THR A 205 -0.41 6.59 22.85
CA THR A 205 -0.30 8.03 23.10
C THR A 205 -0.95 8.34 24.44
N ARG A 206 -0.33 9.18 25.23
CA ARG A 206 -0.90 9.73 26.45
C ARG A 206 -1.04 11.23 26.31
N ASN A 207 -2.25 11.74 26.53
CA ASN A 207 -2.54 13.15 26.62
C ASN A 207 -2.10 13.65 28.00
N ILE A 208 -1.07 14.50 28.07
CA ILE A 208 -0.56 15.08 29.31
C ILE A 208 -1.44 16.27 29.71
N ASN A 209 -1.77 17.10 28.73
CA ASN A 209 -2.71 18.21 28.81
C ASN A 209 -3.25 18.54 27.40
N PRO A 210 -4.13 19.55 27.22
CA PRO A 210 -4.69 19.87 25.90
C PRO A 210 -3.66 20.15 24.80
N HIS A 211 -2.43 20.54 25.17
CA HIS A 211 -1.39 20.94 24.23
C HIS A 211 -0.27 19.90 24.07
N TRP A 212 -0.06 19.05 25.07
CA TRP A 212 1.09 18.13 25.08
C TRP A 212 0.65 16.68 25.11
N LYS A 213 1.22 15.90 24.18
CA LYS A 213 1.05 14.46 24.09
C LYS A 213 2.40 13.77 24.06
N THR A 214 2.54 12.67 24.77
CA THR A 214 3.70 11.77 24.63
C THR A 214 3.26 10.48 23.97
N PHE A 215 4.14 9.85 23.21
CA PHE A 215 3.82 8.59 22.56
C PHE A 215 5.01 7.65 22.54
N ILE A 216 4.69 6.37 22.52
CA ILE A 216 5.59 5.28 22.15
C ILE A 216 5.02 4.59 20.90
N LYS A 217 5.86 4.31 19.92
CA LYS A 217 5.51 3.60 18.71
C LYS A 217 6.43 2.41 18.54
N TRP A 218 5.85 1.26 18.23
CA TRP A 218 6.55 0.08 17.78
C TRP A 218 6.04 -0.32 16.40
N ALA A 219 6.95 -0.71 15.52
CA ALA A 219 6.61 -1.24 14.21
C ALA A 219 7.52 -2.44 13.91
N ARG A 220 6.93 -3.49 13.35
CA ARG A 220 7.63 -4.65 12.85
C ARG A 220 7.16 -4.93 11.42
N GLU A 221 8.12 -5.16 10.55
CA GLU A 221 7.88 -5.58 9.18
C GLU A 221 8.73 -6.81 8.90
N GLU A 222 8.11 -7.83 8.34
CA GLU A 222 8.75 -9.09 8.00
C GLU A 222 8.29 -9.52 6.62
N ASP A 223 9.24 -9.68 5.72
CA ASP A 223 9.02 -10.26 4.40
C ASP A 223 9.78 -11.58 4.30
N ARG A 224 9.06 -12.64 3.96
CA ARG A 224 9.61 -13.99 3.71
C ARG A 224 9.41 -14.32 2.25
N SER A 225 10.49 -14.70 1.61
CA SER A 225 10.50 -15.11 0.21
C SER A 225 11.12 -16.50 0.08
N ASN A 226 10.74 -17.21 -0.98
CA ASN A 226 11.45 -18.42 -1.37
C ASN A 226 12.83 -18.14 -2.02
N ASP A 227 13.17 -16.85 -2.22
CA ASP A 227 14.51 -16.37 -2.51
C ASP A 227 15.02 -15.58 -1.28
N PRO A 228 16.05 -16.09 -0.56
CA PRO A 228 16.55 -15.46 0.67
C PRO A 228 16.98 -14.00 0.50
N GLU A 229 17.45 -13.61 -0.68
CA GLU A 229 17.87 -12.22 -0.96
C GLU A 229 16.72 -11.21 -0.86
N TYR A 230 15.48 -11.67 -0.98
CA TYR A 230 14.27 -10.84 -0.87
C TYR A 230 13.55 -10.98 0.48
N SER A 231 14.18 -11.66 1.44
CA SER A 231 13.65 -11.81 2.80
C SER A 231 14.29 -10.80 3.73
N TYR A 232 13.47 -10.13 4.54
CA TYR A 232 13.99 -9.21 5.56
C TYR A 232 13.08 -9.15 6.78
N LEU A 233 13.67 -8.72 7.89
CA LEU A 233 12.99 -8.43 9.15
C LEU A 233 13.45 -7.06 9.65
N SER A 234 12.49 -6.18 9.92
CA SER A 234 12.72 -4.87 10.51
C SER A 234 11.92 -4.68 11.78
N ASN A 235 12.55 -4.14 12.82
CA ASN A 235 11.88 -3.68 14.03
C ASN A 235 12.26 -2.23 14.28
N PHE A 236 11.27 -1.41 14.56
CA PHE A 236 11.44 0.01 14.79
C PHE A 236 10.74 0.42 16.09
N TRP A 237 11.44 1.21 16.91
CA TRP A 237 10.90 1.82 18.12
C TRP A 237 11.08 3.33 18.05
N SER A 238 10.08 4.06 18.48
CA SER A 238 10.15 5.52 18.57
C SER A 238 9.43 5.97 19.83
N LEU A 239 10.04 6.91 20.53
CA LEU A 239 9.45 7.66 21.65
C LEU A 239 9.43 9.14 21.25
N GLY A 240 8.36 9.84 21.56
CA GLY A 240 8.25 11.25 21.18
C GLY A 240 7.30 12.04 22.05
N LEU A 241 7.46 13.34 21.93
CA LEU A 241 6.60 14.36 22.50
C LEU A 241 6.05 15.21 21.35
N SER A 242 4.74 15.46 21.34
CA SER A 242 4.10 16.34 20.37
C SER A 242 3.38 17.47 21.07
N TRP A 243 3.43 18.63 20.46
CA TRP A 243 2.69 19.81 20.90
C TRP A 243 1.66 20.18 19.84
N GLU A 244 0.42 20.41 20.27
CA GLU A 244 -0.70 20.84 19.42
C GLU A 244 -1.17 22.20 19.93
N LYS A 245 -1.41 23.14 19.01
CA LYS A 245 -1.81 24.52 19.31
C LYS A 245 -3.32 24.64 19.45
#